data_0d85dc19aee0383f6691567698a0dbc4
#
_entry.id   0d85dc19aee0383f6691567698a0dbc4
#
_cell.length_a   1.000
_cell.length_b   1.000
_cell.length_c   1.000
_cell.angle_alpha   90.00
_cell.angle_beta   90.00
_cell.angle_gamma   90.00
#
_symmetry.space_group_name_H-M   'P 1'
#
loop_
_entity.id
_entity.type
_entity.pdbx_description
1 polymer ?
#
loop_
_entity_poly.entity_id
_entity_poly.type
_entity_poly.pdbx_seq_one_letter_code
_entity_poly.pdbx_strand_id
1 'polypeptide(L)'
;CGALPGALFGTAHSLELPEDDLVKAMLSAGLIGVFIAAHATFAAEVGGCMAETGSGGGMAAAAIVEMKGGTLQQSIAASSLALQNSLGIICDPIGNRVEAPCLGRNVMAATNAVSCANMALSDYEQLIPLDEVIETMKAVGDQIHHTLRCTNLGGLSITNAAKKIEAMLEEVPGKFFKSC
;
A
#
# COMPACT_ATOMS: atom_id res chain seq x y z
N CYS A 1 1.62 -0.69 7.73
CA CYS A 1 0.93 0.06 6.66
C CYS A 1 -0.48 0.44 7.09
N GLY A 2 -0.85 1.71 6.95
CA GLY A 2 -2.17 2.23 7.30
C GLY A 2 -3.16 2.28 6.13
N ALA A 3 -2.72 1.95 4.90
CA ALA A 3 -3.54 2.07 3.69
C ALA A 3 -4.81 1.21 3.76
N LEU A 4 -4.67 -0.07 4.10
CA LEU A 4 -5.80 -0.99 4.19
C LEU A 4 -6.81 -0.57 5.28
N PRO A 5 -6.44 -0.46 6.57
CA PRO A 5 -7.42 -0.10 7.60
C PRO A 5 -8.00 1.30 7.38
N GLY A 6 -7.19 2.27 6.95
CA GLY A 6 -7.66 3.63 6.67
C GLY A 6 -8.71 3.67 5.57
N ALA A 7 -8.50 2.95 4.47
CA ALA A 7 -9.47 2.87 3.38
C ALA A 7 -10.75 2.14 3.80
N LEU A 8 -10.62 1.01 4.53
CA LEU A 8 -11.78 0.21 4.93
C LEU A 8 -12.65 0.93 5.96
N PHE A 9 -12.07 1.38 7.06
CA PHE A 9 -12.83 2.08 8.10
C PHE A 9 -13.42 3.39 7.58
N GLY A 10 -12.67 4.15 6.77
CA GLY A 10 -13.16 5.37 6.16
C GLY A 10 -14.34 5.12 5.21
N THR A 11 -14.26 4.09 4.37
CA THR A 11 -15.34 3.72 3.45
C THR A 11 -16.55 3.19 4.22
N ALA A 12 -16.36 2.26 5.17
CA ALA A 12 -17.45 1.71 5.97
C ALA A 12 -18.21 2.81 6.74
N HIS A 13 -17.47 3.74 7.35
CA HIS A 13 -18.05 4.88 8.05
C HIS A 13 -18.86 5.77 7.10
N SER A 14 -18.30 6.10 5.93
CA SER A 14 -18.97 6.97 4.94
C SER A 14 -20.23 6.34 4.35
N LEU A 15 -20.30 5.01 4.31
CA LEU A 15 -21.45 4.26 3.79
C LEU A 15 -22.41 3.79 4.89
N GLU A 16 -22.10 4.10 6.15
CA GLU A 16 -22.87 3.67 7.32
C GLU A 16 -23.08 2.14 7.36
N LEU A 17 -22.04 1.38 7.00
CA LEU A 17 -22.12 -0.07 6.92
C LEU A 17 -22.06 -0.73 8.31
N PRO A 18 -22.80 -1.83 8.49
CA PRO A 18 -22.74 -2.62 9.72
C PRO A 18 -21.37 -3.33 9.85
N GLU A 19 -21.01 -3.68 11.08
CA GLU A 19 -19.75 -4.34 11.40
C GLU A 19 -19.54 -5.65 10.64
N ASP A 20 -20.61 -6.44 10.45
CA ASP A 20 -20.56 -7.71 9.71
C ASP A 20 -20.08 -7.53 8.27
N ASP A 21 -20.44 -6.44 7.60
CA ASP A 21 -19.99 -6.17 6.24
C ASP A 21 -18.53 -5.71 6.22
N LEU A 22 -18.08 -4.98 7.23
CA LEU A 22 -16.67 -4.67 7.42
C LEU A 22 -15.84 -5.95 7.64
N VAL A 23 -16.33 -6.89 8.43
CA VAL A 23 -15.66 -8.19 8.66
C VAL A 23 -15.54 -8.98 7.35
N LYS A 24 -16.60 -9.07 6.54
CA LYS A 24 -16.55 -9.71 5.21
C LYS A 24 -15.52 -9.06 4.30
N ALA A 25 -15.51 -7.73 4.25
CA ALA A 25 -14.54 -6.97 3.47
C ALA A 25 -13.10 -7.22 3.93
N MET A 26 -12.85 -7.33 5.24
CA MET A 26 -11.55 -7.71 5.79
C MET A 26 -11.13 -9.12 5.38
N LEU A 27 -12.06 -10.07 5.30
CA LEU A 27 -11.77 -11.42 4.80
C LEU A 27 -11.37 -11.41 3.32
N SER A 28 -12.08 -10.64 2.49
CA SER A 28 -11.73 -10.45 1.07
C SER A 28 -10.34 -9.82 0.92
N ALA A 29 -10.03 -8.78 1.71
CA ALA A 29 -8.69 -8.21 1.77
C ALA A 29 -7.64 -9.23 2.20
N GLY A 30 -7.93 -10.02 3.23
CA GLY A 30 -7.05 -11.06 3.75
C GLY A 30 -6.71 -12.12 2.71
N LEU A 31 -7.68 -12.52 1.89
CA LEU A 31 -7.47 -13.48 0.82
C LEU A 31 -6.45 -12.95 -0.22
N ILE A 32 -6.61 -11.71 -0.68
CA ILE A 32 -5.62 -11.07 -1.55
C ILE A 32 -4.24 -11.04 -0.88
N GLY A 33 -4.20 -10.70 0.42
CA GLY A 33 -2.97 -10.70 1.21
C GLY A 33 -2.27 -12.07 1.25
N VAL A 34 -3.02 -13.17 1.36
CA VAL A 34 -2.46 -14.53 1.31
C VAL A 34 -1.79 -14.81 -0.02
N PHE A 35 -2.39 -14.43 -1.15
CA PHE A 35 -1.76 -14.56 -2.47
C PHE A 35 -0.48 -13.75 -2.59
N ILE A 36 -0.49 -12.50 -2.11
CA ILE A 36 0.71 -11.65 -2.12
C ILE A 36 1.81 -12.27 -1.24
N ALA A 37 1.47 -12.77 -0.04
CA ALA A 37 2.43 -13.42 0.86
C ALA A 37 3.05 -14.67 0.27
N ALA A 38 2.27 -15.44 -0.51
CA ALA A 38 2.73 -16.69 -1.13
C ALA A 38 3.66 -16.47 -2.34
N HIS A 39 3.46 -15.39 -3.11
CA HIS A 39 4.13 -15.17 -4.40
C HIS A 39 5.06 -13.96 -4.44
N ALA A 40 4.97 -13.06 -3.46
CA ALA A 40 5.77 -11.85 -3.37
C ALA A 40 6.22 -11.58 -1.92
N THR A 41 6.17 -10.32 -1.48
CA THR A 41 6.53 -9.91 -0.12
C THR A 41 5.75 -8.67 0.28
N PHE A 42 5.60 -8.45 1.60
CA PHE A 42 5.14 -7.17 2.16
C PHE A 42 6.29 -6.27 2.64
N ALA A 43 7.53 -6.77 2.61
CA ALA A 43 8.67 -6.07 3.19
C ALA A 43 9.16 -4.95 2.25
N ALA A 44 9.08 -3.71 2.72
CA ALA A 44 9.58 -2.54 1.99
C ALA A 44 11.11 -2.56 1.83
N GLU A 45 11.80 -3.24 2.73
CA GLU A 45 13.25 -3.48 2.70
C GLU A 45 13.65 -4.41 1.56
N VAL A 46 12.73 -5.22 1.05
CA VAL A 46 12.95 -6.16 -0.05
C VAL A 46 12.43 -5.60 -1.37
N GLY A 47 11.20 -5.08 -1.40
CA GLY A 47 10.50 -4.70 -2.62
C GLY A 47 10.14 -3.22 -2.73
N GLY A 48 10.67 -2.33 -1.86
CA GLY A 48 10.25 -0.94 -1.82
C GLY A 48 8.85 -0.75 -1.22
N CYS A 49 8.39 0.49 -1.14
CA CYS A 49 7.06 0.78 -0.59
C CYS A 49 5.90 0.19 -1.41
N MET A 50 6.11 -0.18 -2.67
CA MET A 50 5.07 -0.90 -3.42
C MET A 50 4.72 -2.25 -2.78
N ALA A 51 5.71 -2.95 -2.21
CA ALA A 51 5.48 -4.22 -1.52
C ALA A 51 4.60 -4.05 -0.28
N GLU A 52 4.79 -2.99 0.47
CA GLU A 52 4.02 -2.69 1.68
C GLU A 52 2.74 -1.91 1.38
N THR A 53 2.89 -0.69 0.88
CA THR A 53 1.79 0.26 0.68
C THR A 53 0.94 -0.11 -0.53
N GLY A 54 1.58 -0.58 -1.61
CA GLY A 54 0.90 -1.07 -2.80
C GLY A 54 0.05 -2.29 -2.50
N SER A 55 0.60 -3.27 -1.75
CA SER A 55 -0.15 -4.44 -1.30
C SER A 55 -1.36 -4.04 -0.44
N GLY A 56 -1.16 -3.11 0.50
CA GLY A 56 -2.26 -2.56 1.31
C GLY A 56 -3.35 -1.90 0.47
N GLY A 57 -2.97 -1.18 -0.59
CA GLY A 57 -3.90 -0.59 -1.56
C GLY A 57 -4.66 -1.63 -2.37
N GLY A 58 -3.98 -2.67 -2.87
CA GLY A 58 -4.60 -3.77 -3.61
C GLY A 58 -5.60 -4.56 -2.75
N MET A 59 -5.23 -4.89 -1.52
CA MET A 59 -6.11 -5.51 -0.54
C MET A 59 -7.34 -4.65 -0.24
N ALA A 60 -7.14 -3.35 -0.05
CA ALA A 60 -8.21 -2.40 0.22
C ALA A 60 -9.18 -2.26 -0.97
N ALA A 61 -8.67 -2.23 -2.20
CA ALA A 61 -9.49 -2.12 -3.40
C ALA A 61 -10.47 -3.29 -3.53
N ALA A 62 -10.00 -4.52 -3.33
CA ALA A 62 -10.86 -5.71 -3.33
C ALA A 62 -11.93 -5.64 -2.22
N ALA A 63 -11.55 -5.23 -1.01
CA ALA A 63 -12.45 -5.10 0.11
C ALA A 63 -13.53 -4.02 -0.11
N ILE A 64 -13.19 -2.91 -0.73
CA ILE A 64 -14.16 -1.85 -1.04
C ILE A 64 -15.20 -2.35 -2.06
N VAL A 65 -14.78 -3.13 -3.05
CA VAL A 65 -15.72 -3.77 -3.99
C VAL A 65 -16.68 -4.70 -3.25
N GLU A 66 -16.19 -5.52 -2.31
CA GLU A 66 -17.03 -6.36 -1.46
C GLU A 66 -18.05 -5.53 -0.67
N MET A 67 -17.63 -4.45 0.00
CA MET A 67 -18.53 -3.53 0.72
C MET A 67 -19.63 -2.93 -0.15
N LYS A 68 -19.37 -2.77 -1.43
CA LYS A 68 -20.31 -2.20 -2.40
C LYS A 68 -21.17 -3.27 -3.09
N GLY A 69 -21.06 -4.54 -2.69
CA GLY A 69 -21.80 -5.66 -3.27
C GLY A 69 -21.36 -6.04 -4.70
N GLY A 70 -20.10 -5.74 -5.05
CA GLY A 70 -19.52 -6.14 -6.33
C GLY A 70 -19.24 -7.63 -6.43
N THR A 71 -18.91 -8.10 -7.63
CA THR A 71 -18.59 -9.48 -7.91
C THR A 71 -17.14 -9.83 -7.57
N LEU A 72 -16.84 -11.13 -7.46
CA LEU A 72 -15.47 -11.63 -7.30
C LEU A 72 -14.54 -11.11 -8.41
N GLN A 73 -14.98 -11.11 -9.65
CA GLN A 73 -14.20 -10.62 -10.78
C GLN A 73 -13.88 -9.14 -10.63
N GLN A 74 -14.85 -8.33 -10.21
CA GLN A 74 -14.63 -6.91 -9.94
C GLN A 74 -13.66 -6.70 -8.76
N SER A 75 -13.72 -7.53 -7.71
CA SER A 75 -12.76 -7.47 -6.59
C SER A 75 -11.33 -7.77 -7.05
N ILE A 76 -11.14 -8.80 -7.86
CA ILE A 76 -9.84 -9.17 -8.44
C ILE A 76 -9.34 -8.05 -9.37
N ALA A 77 -10.20 -7.51 -10.22
CA ALA A 77 -9.87 -6.41 -11.13
C ALA A 77 -9.43 -5.14 -10.37
N ALA A 78 -10.18 -4.76 -9.34
CA ALA A 78 -9.84 -3.61 -8.50
C ALA A 78 -8.47 -3.77 -7.83
N SER A 79 -8.19 -4.96 -7.29
CA SER A 79 -6.90 -5.27 -6.68
C SER A 79 -5.76 -5.21 -7.70
N SER A 80 -5.94 -5.80 -8.88
CA SER A 80 -4.98 -5.75 -9.98
C SER A 80 -4.66 -4.31 -10.38
N LEU A 81 -5.67 -3.49 -10.61
CA LEU A 81 -5.51 -2.07 -10.96
C LEU A 81 -4.75 -1.29 -9.88
N ALA A 82 -5.10 -1.51 -8.61
CA ALA A 82 -4.46 -0.80 -7.50
C ALA A 82 -2.99 -1.16 -7.35
N LEU A 83 -2.62 -2.42 -7.56
CA LEU A 83 -1.22 -2.87 -7.55
C LEU A 83 -0.45 -2.31 -8.75
N GLN A 84 -1.01 -2.35 -9.96
CA GLN A 84 -0.39 -1.77 -11.16
C GLN A 84 0.00 -0.31 -10.95
N ASN A 85 -0.89 0.50 -10.36
CA ASN A 85 -0.66 1.92 -10.10
C ASN A 85 0.45 2.18 -9.06
N SER A 86 0.84 1.17 -8.30
CA SER A 86 1.87 1.28 -7.25
C SER A 86 3.23 0.70 -7.65
N LEU A 87 3.35 0.10 -8.84
CA LEU A 87 4.61 -0.51 -9.29
C LEU A 87 5.74 0.52 -9.30
N GLY A 88 6.89 0.12 -8.76
CA GLY A 88 8.10 0.94 -8.73
C GLY A 88 8.18 1.95 -7.57
N ILE A 89 7.24 2.00 -6.65
CA ILE A 89 7.32 2.90 -5.49
C ILE A 89 8.44 2.45 -4.56
N ILE A 90 9.48 3.28 -4.47
CA ILE A 90 10.67 3.06 -3.63
C ILE A 90 10.37 3.27 -2.14
N CYS A 91 11.27 2.84 -1.26
CA CYS A 91 11.22 3.12 0.17
C CYS A 91 12.42 3.98 0.61
N ASP A 92 12.15 5.23 0.94
CA ASP A 92 13.15 6.25 1.27
C ASP A 92 12.70 7.14 2.45
N PRO A 93 12.49 6.56 3.63
CA PRO A 93 12.00 7.28 4.80
C PRO A 93 13.02 8.32 5.28
N ILE A 94 12.54 9.45 5.83
CA ILE A 94 13.39 10.49 6.37
C ILE A 94 13.74 10.17 7.84
N GLY A 95 15.02 10.03 8.15
CA GLY A 95 15.50 9.74 9.50
C GLY A 95 14.94 8.43 10.08
N ASN A 96 14.74 7.40 9.25
CA ASN A 96 14.10 6.12 9.62
C ASN A 96 12.68 6.28 10.20
N ARG A 97 11.93 7.30 9.77
CA ARG A 97 10.60 7.59 10.29
C ARG A 97 9.55 7.54 9.20
N VAL A 98 8.36 7.06 9.58
CA VAL A 98 7.23 6.86 8.66
C VAL A 98 6.36 8.11 8.47
N GLU A 99 6.63 9.20 9.16
CA GLU A 99 5.91 10.46 9.00
C GLU A 99 6.11 11.07 7.61
N ALA A 100 7.31 10.85 7.02
CA ALA A 100 7.60 11.33 5.66
C ALA A 100 8.60 10.40 4.95
N PRO A 101 8.30 9.97 3.72
CA PRO A 101 7.07 10.21 2.94
C PRO A 101 6.00 9.13 3.15
N CYS A 102 6.20 8.16 4.05
CA CYS A 102 5.38 6.95 4.15
C CYS A 102 3.90 7.25 4.46
N LEU A 103 3.61 8.22 5.35
CA LEU A 103 2.23 8.62 5.64
C LEU A 103 1.51 9.08 4.37
N GLY A 104 2.13 9.96 3.57
CA GLY A 104 1.56 10.43 2.32
C GLY A 104 1.33 9.29 1.31
N ARG A 105 2.24 8.32 1.24
CA ARG A 105 2.09 7.13 0.39
C ARG A 105 0.94 6.23 0.85
N ASN A 106 0.71 6.10 2.15
CA ASN A 106 -0.45 5.38 2.67
C ASN A 106 -1.76 6.06 2.30
N VAL A 107 -1.82 7.39 2.39
CA VAL A 107 -3.00 8.18 1.94
C VAL A 107 -3.22 8.01 0.44
N MET A 108 -2.16 8.10 -0.37
CA MET A 108 -2.22 7.85 -1.80
C MET A 108 -2.77 6.46 -2.12
N ALA A 109 -2.26 5.41 -1.45
CA ALA A 109 -2.71 4.04 -1.68
C ALA A 109 -4.17 3.81 -1.27
N ALA A 110 -4.63 4.42 -0.18
CA ALA A 110 -6.03 4.38 0.24
C ALA A 110 -6.94 5.07 -0.80
N THR A 111 -6.54 6.23 -1.33
CA THR A 111 -7.28 6.94 -2.39
C THR A 111 -7.27 6.15 -3.69
N ASN A 112 -6.12 5.57 -4.06
CA ASN A 112 -5.99 4.70 -5.22
C ASN A 112 -6.93 3.48 -5.12
N ALA A 113 -7.03 2.87 -3.94
CA ALA A 113 -7.94 1.74 -3.71
C ALA A 113 -9.41 2.11 -3.98
N VAL A 114 -9.87 3.26 -3.48
CA VAL A 114 -11.23 3.76 -3.74
C VAL A 114 -11.45 4.00 -5.23
N SER A 115 -10.49 4.62 -5.91
CA SER A 115 -10.58 4.89 -7.35
C SER A 115 -10.63 3.61 -8.17
N CYS A 116 -9.76 2.64 -7.87
CA CYS A 116 -9.73 1.35 -8.57
C CYS A 116 -10.97 0.50 -8.31
N ALA A 117 -11.50 0.52 -7.09
CA ALA A 117 -12.78 -0.11 -6.78
C ALA A 117 -13.93 0.48 -7.61
N ASN A 118 -14.00 1.81 -7.73
CA ASN A 118 -15.00 2.47 -8.57
C ASN A 118 -14.82 2.14 -10.05
N MET A 119 -13.60 2.06 -10.56
CA MET A 119 -13.32 1.64 -11.94
C MET A 119 -13.85 0.23 -12.18
N ALA A 120 -13.51 -0.72 -11.32
CA ALA A 120 -13.94 -2.11 -11.44
C ALA A 120 -15.47 -2.27 -11.33
N LEU A 121 -16.10 -1.53 -10.40
CA LEU A 121 -17.56 -1.51 -10.26
C LEU A 121 -18.29 -0.87 -11.47
N SER A 122 -17.57 -0.08 -12.27
CA SER A 122 -18.06 0.49 -13.53
C SER A 122 -17.69 -0.37 -14.74
N ASP A 123 -17.37 -1.64 -14.51
CA ASP A 123 -17.01 -2.63 -15.54
C ASP A 123 -15.80 -2.22 -16.41
N TYR A 124 -14.83 -1.50 -15.79
CA TYR A 124 -13.56 -1.25 -16.45
C TYR A 124 -12.83 -2.57 -16.68
N GLU A 125 -12.44 -2.83 -17.93
CA GLU A 125 -11.86 -4.10 -18.34
C GLU A 125 -10.48 -4.36 -17.65
N GLN A 126 -10.35 -5.50 -17.00
CA GLN A 126 -9.09 -5.97 -16.46
C GLN A 126 -8.24 -6.57 -17.57
N LEU A 127 -7.22 -5.85 -18.03
CA LEU A 127 -6.31 -6.32 -19.08
C LEU A 127 -5.21 -7.24 -18.58
N ILE A 128 -4.73 -7.02 -17.34
CA ILE A 128 -3.64 -7.81 -16.74
C ILE A 128 -4.18 -8.54 -15.51
N PRO A 129 -4.11 -9.88 -15.50
CA PRO A 129 -4.53 -10.70 -14.37
C PRO A 129 -3.79 -10.35 -13.08
N LEU A 130 -4.44 -10.52 -11.93
CA LEU A 130 -3.89 -10.16 -10.62
C LEU A 130 -2.61 -10.94 -10.28
N ASP A 131 -2.55 -12.21 -10.60
CA ASP A 131 -1.38 -13.07 -10.40
C ASP A 131 -0.15 -12.56 -11.16
N GLU A 132 -0.31 -12.19 -12.43
CA GLU A 132 0.76 -11.60 -13.23
C GLU A 132 1.23 -10.24 -12.66
N VAL A 133 0.32 -9.45 -12.10
CA VAL A 133 0.68 -8.19 -11.44
C VAL A 133 1.47 -8.44 -10.15
N ILE A 134 1.10 -9.45 -9.35
CA ILE A 134 1.83 -9.83 -8.13
C ILE A 134 3.23 -10.33 -8.47
N GLU A 135 3.36 -11.18 -9.50
CA GLU A 135 4.66 -11.64 -9.99
C GLU A 135 5.53 -10.47 -10.51
N THR A 136 4.90 -9.55 -11.25
CA THR A 136 5.56 -8.33 -11.74
C THR A 136 6.02 -7.44 -10.58
N MET A 137 5.19 -7.27 -9.55
CA MET A 137 5.57 -6.52 -8.35
C MET A 137 6.82 -7.12 -7.68
N LYS A 138 6.89 -8.45 -7.59
CA LYS A 138 8.08 -9.13 -7.07
C LYS A 138 9.30 -8.86 -7.97
N ALA A 139 9.17 -9.06 -9.27
CA ALA A 139 10.26 -8.88 -10.23
C ALA A 139 10.78 -7.43 -10.26
N VAL A 140 9.89 -6.45 -10.22
CA VAL A 140 10.27 -5.01 -10.12
C VAL A 140 10.93 -4.73 -8.78
N GLY A 141 10.42 -5.32 -7.68
CA GLY A 141 11.03 -5.21 -6.35
C GLY A 141 12.48 -5.68 -6.32
N ASP A 142 12.74 -6.83 -6.92
CA ASP A 142 14.10 -7.40 -7.02
C ASP A 142 15.06 -6.48 -7.80
N GLN A 143 14.55 -5.67 -8.74
CA GLN A 143 15.32 -4.72 -9.55
C GLN A 143 15.52 -3.35 -8.88
N ILE A 144 14.74 -2.99 -7.87
CA ILE A 144 14.95 -1.74 -7.13
C ILE A 144 16.33 -1.79 -6.47
N HIS A 145 17.17 -0.79 -6.73
CA HIS A 145 18.50 -0.71 -6.15
C HIS A 145 18.43 -0.67 -4.60
N HIS A 146 19.37 -1.32 -3.92
CA HIS A 146 19.37 -1.43 -2.45
C HIS A 146 19.31 -0.08 -1.73
N THR A 147 19.85 0.98 -2.31
CA THR A 147 19.79 2.35 -1.72
C THR A 147 18.37 2.91 -1.64
N LEU A 148 17.41 2.31 -2.35
CA LEU A 148 16.01 2.73 -2.43
C LEU A 148 15.06 1.77 -1.69
N ARG A 149 15.62 0.90 -0.84
CA ARG A 149 14.89 -0.11 -0.06
C ARG A 149 15.04 0.12 1.44
N CYS A 150 14.53 1.25 1.94
CA CYS A 150 14.52 1.55 3.39
C CYS A 150 15.91 1.68 4.05
N THR A 151 16.94 2.04 3.29
CA THR A 151 18.33 2.05 3.76
C THR A 151 18.84 3.44 4.15
N ASN A 152 18.06 4.50 3.93
CA ASN A 152 18.49 5.91 4.07
C ASN A 152 19.69 6.32 3.17
N LEU A 153 20.00 5.52 2.16
CA LEU A 153 21.14 5.75 1.27
C LEU A 153 20.75 6.36 -0.07
N GLY A 154 19.46 6.64 -0.31
CA GLY A 154 18.98 7.16 -1.58
C GLY A 154 17.59 7.80 -1.48
N GLY A 155 17.08 8.27 -2.62
CA GLY A 155 15.77 8.92 -2.69
C GLY A 155 15.68 10.20 -1.85
N LEU A 156 14.54 10.42 -1.21
CA LEU A 156 14.30 11.59 -0.36
C LEU A 156 15.19 11.62 0.90
N SER A 157 15.63 10.46 1.39
CA SER A 157 16.44 10.34 2.61
C SER A 157 17.77 11.09 2.53
N ILE A 158 18.33 11.29 1.34
CA ILE A 158 19.62 11.95 1.13
C ILE A 158 19.52 13.42 0.75
N THR A 159 18.32 13.98 0.70
CA THR A 159 18.14 15.42 0.41
C THR A 159 18.67 16.28 1.55
N ASN A 160 19.08 17.51 1.22
CA ASN A 160 19.56 18.46 2.25
C ASN A 160 18.52 18.72 3.34
N ALA A 161 17.23 18.74 3.00
CA ALA A 161 16.16 18.90 3.98
C ALA A 161 16.05 17.68 4.90
N ALA A 162 16.13 16.48 4.34
CA ALA A 162 16.08 15.23 5.12
C ALA A 162 17.25 15.14 6.12
N LYS A 163 18.46 15.49 5.68
CA LYS A 163 19.65 15.48 6.54
C LYS A 163 19.58 16.51 7.67
N LYS A 164 18.98 17.69 7.43
CA LYS A 164 18.72 18.65 8.51
C LYS A 164 17.72 18.13 9.53
N ILE A 165 16.66 17.46 9.08
CA ILE A 165 15.67 16.85 9.97
C ILE A 165 16.30 15.73 10.79
N GLU A 166 17.09 14.86 10.15
CA GLU A 166 17.80 13.77 10.81
C GLU A 166 18.70 14.29 11.96
N ALA A 167 19.50 15.31 11.69
CA ALA A 167 20.35 15.95 12.70
C ALA A 167 19.53 16.52 13.88
N MET A 168 18.40 17.20 13.60
CA MET A 168 17.53 17.71 14.67
C MET A 168 16.90 16.59 15.51
N LEU A 169 16.65 15.42 14.92
CA LEU A 169 16.10 14.27 15.64
C LEU A 169 17.13 13.61 16.55
N GLU A 170 18.42 13.64 16.19
CA GLU A 170 19.52 13.14 17.01
C GLU A 170 19.79 14.03 18.24
N GLU A 171 19.60 15.36 18.10
CA GLU A 171 19.79 16.32 19.21
C GLU A 171 18.73 16.24 20.30
N VAL A 172 17.58 15.58 20.05
CA VAL A 172 16.44 15.49 20.98
C VAL A 172 16.07 14.03 21.25
N PRO A 173 16.95 13.23 21.93
CA PRO A 173 16.63 11.85 22.24
C PRO A 173 15.43 11.76 23.19
N GLY A 174 14.38 11.08 22.74
CA GLY A 174 13.23 10.72 23.58
C GLY A 174 11.97 11.58 23.45
N LYS A 175 11.96 12.64 22.65
CA LYS A 175 10.74 13.42 22.37
C LYS A 175 9.88 12.87 21.22
N PHE A 176 10.42 11.96 20.42
CA PHE A 176 9.71 11.33 19.32
C PHE A 176 9.70 9.82 19.49
N PHE A 177 8.63 9.16 19.10
CA PHE A 177 8.48 7.71 19.22
C PHE A 177 9.69 6.98 18.64
N LYS A 178 10.18 5.97 19.37
CA LYS A 178 11.23 5.10 18.86
C LYS A 178 10.74 4.44 17.57
N SER A 179 11.64 4.35 16.60
CA SER A 179 11.45 3.64 15.32
C SER A 179 10.71 2.31 15.46
N CYS A 180 9.90 1.98 14.46
CA CYS A 180 9.40 0.62 14.25
C CYS A 180 10.53 -0.40 14.23
#